data_3b69e202a2fb6ab5b7bbe4d6798a0fd0
#
_entry.id   3b69e202a2fb6ab5b7bbe4d6798a0fd0
#
_cell.length_a   1.000
_cell.length_b   1.000
_cell.length_c   1.000
_cell.angle_alpha   90.00
_cell.angle_beta   90.00
_cell.angle_gamma   90.00
#
_symmetry.space_group_name_H-M   'P 1'
#
loop_
_entity.id
_entity.type
_entity.pdbx_description
1 polymer ?
#
loop_
_entity_poly.entity_id
_entity_poly.type
_entity_poly.pdbx_seq_one_letter_code
_entity_poly.pdbx_strand_id
1 'polypeptide(L)'
;MMTITIPNTWHEISIDKFPLIYDIVRDKEIDAIDREIRVISIIADIPVHEVERIRIDQLKELIKSVNFIFQMEFPKAVEVFKHNGYRWIVNYDITKLNAGDFISLAKLTESEESIIANLPQLVAMFVKPYKISWLKYKKIEMDYLEKVEHIKSMNVGIVYPLCVFFCKVIEGLYPSIEDYLVNQMKEARELIQNELNNKNT
;
A
#
# COMPACT_ATOMS: atom_id res chain seq x y z
N MET A 1 25.59 17.41 -21.41
CA MET A 1 24.49 16.53 -21.81
C MET A 1 24.00 15.88 -20.50
N MET A 2 22.76 16.10 -20.09
CA MET A 2 22.22 15.55 -18.85
C MET A 2 21.90 14.07 -19.10
N THR A 3 22.52 13.17 -18.34
CA THR A 3 22.18 11.73 -18.41
C THR A 3 21.02 11.50 -17.47
N ILE A 4 19.84 11.21 -18.01
CA ILE A 4 18.64 10.88 -17.23
C ILE A 4 18.61 9.37 -17.07
N THR A 5 18.68 8.90 -15.82
CA THR A 5 18.51 7.49 -15.48
C THR A 5 17.05 7.29 -15.07
N ILE A 6 16.36 6.39 -15.78
CA ILE A 6 14.95 6.07 -15.51
C ILE A 6 14.86 4.62 -15.01
N PRO A 7 14.11 4.37 -13.93
CA PRO A 7 13.73 3.04 -13.51
C PRO A 7 13.04 2.26 -14.64
N ASN A 8 13.27 0.96 -14.69
CA ASN A 8 12.62 0.08 -15.65
C ASN A 8 11.72 -0.97 -15.00
N THR A 9 11.62 -0.93 -13.67
CA THR A 9 10.79 -1.84 -12.87
C THR A 9 10.18 -1.13 -11.65
N TRP A 10 9.08 -1.65 -11.13
CA TRP A 10 8.46 -1.19 -9.90
C TRP A 10 9.37 -1.29 -8.66
N HIS A 11 10.40 -2.13 -8.71
CA HIS A 11 11.37 -2.27 -7.61
C HIS A 11 12.36 -1.10 -7.53
N GLU A 12 12.42 -0.25 -8.53
CA GLU A 12 13.29 0.93 -8.57
C GLU A 12 12.55 2.24 -8.28
N ILE A 13 11.21 2.17 -8.16
CA ILE A 13 10.37 3.34 -7.86
C ILE A 13 10.01 3.33 -6.38
N SER A 14 10.29 4.42 -5.68
CA SER A 14 9.92 4.59 -4.28
C SER A 14 8.40 4.74 -4.11
N ILE A 15 7.85 4.21 -3.01
CA ILE A 15 6.41 4.16 -2.78
C ILE A 15 5.79 5.55 -2.59
N ASP A 16 6.54 6.53 -2.14
CA ASP A 16 6.09 7.93 -2.00
C ASP A 16 5.73 8.59 -3.33
N LYS A 17 6.32 8.13 -4.45
CA LYS A 17 5.99 8.59 -5.80
C LYS A 17 4.73 7.93 -6.36
N PHE A 18 4.33 6.80 -5.82
CA PHE A 18 3.26 5.99 -6.40
C PHE A 18 1.90 6.70 -6.45
N PRO A 19 1.43 7.41 -5.42
CA PRO A 19 0.15 8.14 -5.49
C PRO A 19 0.12 9.13 -6.66
N LEU A 20 1.19 9.91 -6.87
CA LEU A 20 1.27 10.86 -7.98
C LEU A 20 1.25 10.18 -9.34
N ILE A 21 1.98 9.06 -9.48
CA ILE A 21 1.97 8.26 -10.72
C ILE A 21 0.59 7.68 -10.96
N TYR A 22 -0.04 7.14 -9.92
CA TYR A 22 -1.35 6.53 -9.98
C TYR A 22 -2.43 7.51 -10.47
N ASP A 23 -2.47 8.71 -9.91
CA ASP A 23 -3.41 9.77 -10.29
C ASP A 23 -3.24 10.15 -11.77
N ILE A 24 -1.99 10.36 -12.23
CA ILE A 24 -1.71 10.71 -13.62
C ILE A 24 -2.10 9.59 -14.59
N VAL A 25 -1.80 8.33 -14.24
CA VAL A 25 -2.11 7.19 -15.13
C VAL A 25 -3.62 7.01 -15.30
N ARG A 26 -4.41 7.30 -14.27
CA ARG A 26 -5.88 7.17 -14.29
C ARG A 26 -6.62 8.38 -14.83
N ASP A 27 -5.98 9.53 -14.89
CA ASP A 27 -6.60 10.75 -15.40
C ASP A 27 -6.81 10.63 -16.90
N LYS A 28 -8.09 10.57 -17.32
CA LYS A 28 -8.51 10.45 -18.71
C LYS A 28 -8.51 11.79 -19.47
N GLU A 29 -8.46 12.90 -18.74
CA GLU A 29 -8.44 14.24 -19.32
C GLU A 29 -7.04 14.63 -19.83
N ILE A 30 -5.99 13.99 -19.32
CA ILE A 30 -4.61 14.19 -19.75
C ILE A 30 -4.36 13.37 -21.03
N ASP A 31 -3.86 14.00 -22.10
CA ASP A 31 -3.52 13.27 -23.31
C ASP A 31 -2.31 12.31 -23.10
N ALA A 32 -2.14 11.35 -24.01
CA ALA A 32 -1.18 10.25 -23.83
C ALA A 32 0.26 10.76 -23.68
N ILE A 33 0.67 11.73 -24.49
CA ILE A 33 2.05 12.25 -24.47
C ILE A 33 2.32 13.06 -23.21
N ASP A 34 1.39 13.93 -22.82
CA ASP A 34 1.49 14.71 -21.59
C ASP A 34 1.55 13.80 -20.36
N ARG A 35 0.80 12.70 -20.35
CA ARG A 35 0.82 11.70 -19.30
C ARG A 35 2.18 11.04 -19.19
N GLU A 36 2.77 10.62 -20.30
CA GLU A 36 4.11 10.04 -20.35
C GLU A 36 5.18 11.02 -19.86
N ILE A 37 5.12 12.28 -20.30
CA ILE A 37 6.04 13.36 -19.87
C ILE A 37 5.95 13.59 -18.36
N ARG A 38 4.75 13.67 -17.80
CA ARG A 38 4.54 13.85 -16.34
C ARG A 38 5.05 12.66 -15.52
N VAL A 39 4.81 11.45 -16.00
CA VAL A 39 5.34 10.24 -15.34
C VAL A 39 6.87 10.25 -15.35
N ILE A 40 7.51 10.57 -16.49
CA ILE A 40 8.96 10.69 -16.58
C ILE A 40 9.48 11.77 -15.63
N SER A 41 8.82 12.92 -15.55
CA SER A 41 9.15 14.03 -14.64
C SER A 41 9.18 13.57 -13.18
N ILE A 42 8.14 12.85 -12.72
CA ILE A 42 8.05 12.33 -11.35
C ILE A 42 9.15 11.31 -11.07
N ILE A 43 9.36 10.37 -11.98
CA ILE A 43 10.31 9.26 -11.77
C ILE A 43 11.75 9.77 -11.75
N ALA A 44 12.09 10.68 -12.66
CA ALA A 44 13.43 11.23 -12.81
C ALA A 44 13.72 12.39 -11.84
N ASP A 45 12.74 12.84 -11.06
CA ASP A 45 12.84 14.04 -10.19
C ASP A 45 13.28 15.30 -10.93
N ILE A 46 12.76 15.49 -12.16
CA ILE A 46 13.03 16.68 -12.98
C ILE A 46 11.73 17.40 -13.34
N PRO A 47 11.74 18.74 -13.45
CA PRO A 47 10.54 19.47 -13.82
C PRO A 47 10.02 19.09 -15.21
N VAL A 48 8.69 19.14 -15.40
CA VAL A 48 8.01 18.82 -16.67
C VAL A 48 8.64 19.58 -17.85
N HIS A 49 8.87 20.89 -17.70
CA HIS A 49 9.44 21.72 -18.76
C HIS A 49 10.88 21.33 -19.18
N GLU A 50 11.63 20.62 -18.34
CA GLU A 50 12.92 20.05 -18.72
C GLU A 50 12.74 18.75 -19.53
N VAL A 51 11.72 17.94 -19.21
CA VAL A 51 11.35 16.76 -20.02
C VAL A 51 10.91 17.17 -21.41
N GLU A 52 10.11 18.25 -21.53
CA GLU A 52 9.65 18.82 -22.82
C GLU A 52 10.78 19.31 -23.71
N ARG A 53 11.93 19.67 -23.14
CA ARG A 53 13.13 20.10 -23.90
C ARG A 53 13.98 18.96 -24.40
N ILE A 54 13.69 17.72 -24.01
CA ILE A 54 14.43 16.55 -24.46
C ILE A 54 14.19 16.35 -25.97
N ARG A 55 15.25 15.95 -26.68
CA ARG A 55 15.13 15.62 -28.10
C ARG A 55 14.13 14.47 -28.30
N ILE A 56 13.35 14.53 -29.38
CA ILE A 56 12.28 13.56 -29.64
C ILE A 56 12.76 12.10 -29.73
N ASP A 57 13.96 11.86 -30.24
CA ASP A 57 14.56 10.54 -30.29
C ASP A 57 14.89 9.98 -28.89
N GLN A 58 15.42 10.82 -28.02
CA GLN A 58 15.69 10.47 -26.61
C GLN A 58 14.38 10.31 -25.83
N LEU A 59 13.39 11.20 -26.01
CA LEU A 59 12.10 11.09 -25.35
C LEU A 59 11.40 9.77 -25.69
N LYS A 60 11.45 9.32 -26.95
CA LYS A 60 10.90 8.03 -27.35
C LYS A 60 11.53 6.85 -26.60
N GLU A 61 12.84 6.88 -26.35
CA GLU A 61 13.50 5.82 -25.56
C GLU A 61 13.10 5.86 -24.08
N LEU A 62 12.96 7.07 -23.50
CA LEU A 62 12.45 7.23 -22.13
C LEU A 62 11.02 6.70 -21.99
N ILE A 63 10.12 7.02 -22.93
CA ILE A 63 8.74 6.53 -22.98
C ILE A 63 8.71 5.00 -23.02
N LYS A 64 9.54 4.38 -23.85
CA LYS A 64 9.65 2.90 -23.86
C LYS A 64 10.07 2.34 -22.52
N SER A 65 11.02 2.99 -21.83
CA SER A 65 11.52 2.54 -20.53
C SER A 65 10.46 2.60 -19.44
N VAL A 66 9.52 3.55 -19.51
CA VAL A 66 8.43 3.69 -18.52
C VAL A 66 7.14 2.94 -18.87
N ASN A 67 7.10 2.24 -20.00
CA ASN A 67 5.88 1.57 -20.50
C ASN A 67 5.29 0.57 -19.50
N PHE A 68 6.11 -0.08 -18.66
CA PHE A 68 5.66 -1.00 -17.61
C PHE A 68 4.71 -0.33 -16.60
N ILE A 69 4.81 0.98 -16.41
CA ILE A 69 3.94 1.76 -15.51
C ILE A 69 2.51 1.77 -16.03
N PHE A 70 2.34 1.95 -17.34
CA PHE A 70 1.02 2.01 -17.97
C PHE A 70 0.36 0.63 -18.08
N GLN A 71 1.14 -0.44 -18.01
CA GLN A 71 0.62 -1.81 -17.96
C GLN A 71 0.09 -2.19 -16.58
N MET A 72 0.52 -1.47 -15.52
CA MET A 72 0.11 -1.72 -14.12
C MET A 72 0.28 -3.20 -13.70
N GLU A 73 1.29 -3.87 -14.27
CA GLU A 73 1.64 -5.24 -13.91
C GLU A 73 2.61 -5.21 -12.73
N PHE A 74 2.23 -5.84 -11.63
CA PHE A 74 3.01 -5.87 -10.41
C PHE A 74 3.53 -7.26 -10.10
N PRO A 75 4.69 -7.39 -9.44
CA PRO A 75 5.18 -8.67 -8.95
C PRO A 75 4.22 -9.25 -7.90
N LYS A 76 4.41 -10.52 -7.57
CA LYS A 76 3.64 -11.17 -6.49
C LYS A 76 4.07 -10.63 -5.12
N ALA A 77 3.13 -10.61 -4.19
CA ALA A 77 3.41 -10.31 -2.79
C ALA A 77 4.45 -11.28 -2.20
N VAL A 78 5.36 -10.75 -1.38
CA VAL A 78 6.48 -11.48 -0.80
C VAL A 78 6.29 -11.72 0.69
N GLU A 79 6.73 -12.87 1.20
CA GLU A 79 6.66 -13.19 2.63
C GLU A 79 7.76 -12.51 3.44
N VAL A 80 8.89 -12.26 2.81
CA VAL A 80 10.09 -11.72 3.44
C VAL A 80 10.83 -10.80 2.49
N PHE A 81 11.27 -9.66 2.99
CA PHE A 81 12.11 -8.73 2.24
C PHE A 81 13.17 -8.08 3.13
N LYS A 82 14.15 -7.43 2.51
CA LYS A 82 15.20 -6.68 3.22
C LYS A 82 15.09 -5.19 2.87
N HIS A 83 15.14 -4.34 3.89
CA HIS A 83 15.12 -2.89 3.70
C HIS A 83 15.77 -2.20 4.92
N ASN A 84 16.58 -1.17 4.67
CA ASN A 84 17.25 -0.35 5.70
C ASN A 84 17.97 -1.18 6.80
N GLY A 85 18.66 -2.26 6.41
CA GLY A 85 19.40 -3.11 7.34
C GLY A 85 18.55 -4.07 8.17
N TYR A 86 17.24 -4.07 7.97
CA TYR A 86 16.32 -5.01 8.59
C TYR A 86 15.86 -6.09 7.60
N ARG A 87 15.54 -7.26 8.14
CA ARG A 87 14.73 -8.29 7.48
C ARG A 87 13.30 -8.12 7.97
N TRP A 88 12.40 -7.87 7.06
CA TRP A 88 10.98 -7.72 7.32
C TRP A 88 10.25 -9.01 7.00
N ILE A 89 9.42 -9.47 7.92
CA ILE A 89 8.59 -10.67 7.75
C ILE A 89 7.14 -10.22 7.72
N VAL A 90 6.40 -10.63 6.69
CA VAL A 90 4.99 -10.33 6.51
C VAL A 90 4.16 -11.29 7.36
N ASN A 91 3.25 -10.75 8.17
CA ASN A 91 2.29 -11.54 8.91
C ASN A 91 0.98 -11.61 8.13
N TYR A 92 0.76 -12.70 7.45
CA TYR A 92 -0.47 -12.94 6.69
C TYR A 92 -1.66 -13.39 7.55
N ASP A 93 -1.45 -13.64 8.83
CA ASP A 93 -2.48 -14.06 9.77
C ASP A 93 -3.22 -12.86 10.35
N ILE A 94 -4.28 -12.46 9.66
CA ILE A 94 -5.13 -11.33 10.07
C ILE A 94 -6.03 -11.65 11.25
N THR A 95 -6.20 -12.93 11.63
CA THR A 95 -7.00 -13.33 12.80
C THR A 95 -6.37 -12.86 14.10
N LYS A 96 -5.11 -12.45 14.08
CA LYS A 96 -4.37 -11.89 15.22
C LYS A 96 -4.48 -10.37 15.37
N LEU A 97 -5.24 -9.71 14.51
CA LEU A 97 -5.54 -8.29 14.69
C LEU A 97 -6.45 -8.11 15.90
N ASN A 98 -6.13 -7.14 16.74
CA ASN A 98 -7.03 -6.70 17.80
C ASN A 98 -8.12 -5.76 17.21
N ALA A 99 -9.17 -5.48 17.98
CA ALA A 99 -10.29 -4.66 17.52
C ALA A 99 -9.85 -3.24 17.10
N GLY A 100 -8.87 -2.64 17.79
CA GLY A 100 -8.33 -1.32 17.43
C GLY A 100 -7.59 -1.33 16.10
N ASP A 101 -6.75 -2.35 15.85
CA ASP A 101 -6.08 -2.55 14.59
C ASP A 101 -7.08 -2.75 13.44
N PHE A 102 -8.15 -3.53 13.69
CA PHE A 102 -9.21 -3.76 12.70
C PHE A 102 -9.95 -2.47 12.34
N ILE A 103 -10.34 -1.65 13.33
CA ILE A 103 -10.99 -0.35 13.10
C ILE A 103 -10.08 0.59 12.31
N SER A 104 -8.79 0.62 12.65
CA SER A 104 -7.79 1.43 11.94
C SER A 104 -7.67 0.97 10.49
N LEU A 105 -7.62 -0.33 10.27
CA LEU A 105 -7.55 -0.95 8.95
C LEU A 105 -8.77 -0.62 8.10
N ALA A 106 -9.98 -0.73 8.67
CA ALA A 106 -11.24 -0.39 7.99
C ALA A 106 -11.23 1.08 7.50
N LYS A 107 -10.74 2.01 8.32
CA LYS A 107 -10.61 3.42 7.93
C LYS A 107 -9.61 3.63 6.80
N LEU A 108 -8.47 2.94 6.84
CA LEU A 108 -7.42 3.05 5.82
C LEU A 108 -7.86 2.44 4.47
N THR A 109 -8.86 1.54 4.47
CA THR A 109 -9.37 0.84 3.28
C THR A 109 -10.77 1.28 2.87
N GLU A 110 -11.26 2.41 3.37
CA GLU A 110 -12.61 2.91 3.12
C GLU A 110 -12.88 3.25 1.65
N SER A 111 -11.86 3.72 0.93
CA SER A 111 -11.92 4.00 -0.51
C SER A 111 -10.60 3.68 -1.19
N GLU A 112 -10.61 3.59 -2.53
CA GLU A 112 -9.41 3.38 -3.33
C GLU A 112 -8.40 4.51 -3.12
N GLU A 113 -8.85 5.75 -3.07
CA GLU A 113 -8.03 6.93 -2.79
C GLU A 113 -7.39 6.83 -1.40
N SER A 114 -8.16 6.40 -0.40
CA SER A 114 -7.65 6.18 0.96
C SER A 114 -6.57 5.10 0.98
N ILE A 115 -6.76 3.99 0.27
CA ILE A 115 -5.76 2.93 0.14
C ILE A 115 -4.47 3.47 -0.48
N ILE A 116 -4.57 4.16 -1.62
CA ILE A 116 -3.41 4.69 -2.34
C ILE A 116 -2.63 5.72 -1.51
N ALA A 117 -3.35 6.60 -0.80
CA ALA A 117 -2.73 7.60 0.07
C ALA A 117 -2.05 6.99 1.32
N ASN A 118 -2.46 5.79 1.74
CA ASN A 118 -2.03 5.17 3.00
C ASN A 118 -1.32 3.83 2.83
N LEU A 119 -0.74 3.55 1.66
CA LEU A 119 -0.01 2.30 1.39
C LEU A 119 1.05 1.95 2.45
N PRO A 120 1.92 2.89 2.90
CA PRO A 120 2.89 2.60 3.95
C PRO A 120 2.25 2.23 5.28
N GLN A 121 1.16 2.91 5.65
CA GLN A 121 0.42 2.67 6.87
C GLN A 121 -0.22 1.28 6.89
N LEU A 122 -0.82 0.88 5.76
CA LEU A 122 -1.42 -0.43 5.59
C LEU A 122 -0.37 -1.54 5.76
N VAL A 123 0.76 -1.45 5.07
CA VAL A 123 1.81 -2.48 5.17
C VAL A 123 2.43 -2.52 6.56
N ALA A 124 2.60 -1.37 7.24
CA ALA A 124 3.18 -1.30 8.58
C ALA A 124 2.42 -2.13 9.63
N MET A 125 1.11 -2.33 9.45
CA MET A 125 0.29 -3.14 10.34
C MET A 125 0.65 -4.64 10.28
N PHE A 126 1.12 -5.11 9.12
CA PHE A 126 1.31 -6.53 8.84
C PHE A 126 2.77 -6.98 8.80
N VAL A 127 3.73 -6.07 9.01
CA VAL A 127 5.15 -6.42 8.93
C VAL A 127 5.84 -6.34 10.30
N LYS A 128 6.81 -7.24 10.49
CA LYS A 128 7.63 -7.31 11.69
C LYS A 128 9.10 -7.22 11.31
N PRO A 129 9.87 -6.27 11.88
CA PRO A 129 11.29 -6.13 11.61
C PRO A 129 12.14 -7.10 12.45
N TYR A 130 13.17 -7.65 11.82
CA TYR A 130 14.20 -8.47 12.43
C TYR A 130 15.58 -7.94 12.05
N LYS A 131 16.50 -7.93 12.99
CA LYS A 131 17.89 -7.58 12.73
C LYS A 131 18.77 -8.81 12.82
N ILE A 132 19.76 -8.91 11.94
CA ILE A 132 20.77 -9.96 12.03
C ILE A 132 21.73 -9.54 13.16
N SER A 133 21.80 -10.38 14.22
CA SER A 133 22.78 -10.24 15.28
C SER A 133 23.61 -11.49 15.32
N TRP A 134 24.88 -11.38 14.97
CA TRP A 134 25.93 -12.40 14.96
C TRP A 134 25.45 -13.71 14.28
N LEU A 135 24.72 -14.47 14.32
CA LEU A 135 24.27 -15.69 13.63
C LEU A 135 22.77 -15.96 13.76
N LYS A 136 22.02 -15.04 14.42
CA LYS A 136 20.58 -15.23 14.68
C LYS A 136 19.79 -13.98 14.29
N TYR A 137 18.59 -14.21 13.79
CA TYR A 137 17.61 -13.14 13.61
C TYR A 137 16.97 -12.82 14.97
N LYS A 138 17.12 -11.56 15.42
CA LYS A 138 16.43 -11.08 16.63
C LYS A 138 15.28 -10.19 16.18
N LYS A 139 14.07 -10.48 16.66
CA LYS A 139 12.91 -9.58 16.49
C LYS A 139 13.25 -8.24 17.14
N ILE A 140 12.97 -7.17 16.44
CA ILE A 140 13.12 -5.80 16.93
C ILE A 140 11.73 -5.30 17.30
N GLU A 141 11.62 -4.69 18.47
CA GLU A 141 10.45 -3.89 18.82
C GLU A 141 10.63 -2.52 18.19
N MET A 142 9.72 -2.20 17.29
CA MET A 142 9.66 -0.97 16.53
C MET A 142 8.23 -0.49 16.61
N ASP A 143 8.03 0.77 16.97
CA ASP A 143 6.68 1.33 17.03
C ASP A 143 6.06 1.47 15.64
N TYR A 144 4.75 1.74 15.59
CA TYR A 144 4.02 1.78 14.34
C TYR A 144 4.49 2.92 13.42
N LEU A 145 4.72 4.12 13.97
CA LEU A 145 5.14 5.27 13.17
C LEU A 145 6.55 5.08 12.61
N GLU A 146 7.46 4.50 13.41
CA GLU A 146 8.80 4.17 12.95
C GLU A 146 8.75 3.16 11.79
N LYS A 147 7.88 2.14 11.85
CA LYS A 147 7.67 1.22 10.72
C LYS A 147 7.16 1.94 9.48
N VAL A 148 6.19 2.84 9.63
CA VAL A 148 5.65 3.63 8.52
C VAL A 148 6.76 4.43 7.83
N GLU A 149 7.64 5.10 8.60
CA GLU A 149 8.75 5.86 8.03
C GLU A 149 9.74 4.97 7.24
N HIS A 150 10.03 3.78 7.76
CA HIS A 150 10.83 2.81 7.01
C HIS A 150 10.16 2.39 5.69
N ILE A 151 8.85 2.14 5.72
CA ILE A 151 8.12 1.66 4.54
C ILE A 151 7.95 2.77 3.49
N LYS A 152 7.83 4.03 3.87
CA LYS A 152 7.80 5.17 2.95
C LYS A 152 9.01 5.24 2.01
N SER A 153 10.16 4.75 2.44
CA SER A 153 11.36 4.68 1.60
C SER A 153 11.51 3.37 0.82
N MET A 154 10.53 2.48 0.89
CA MET A 154 10.53 1.23 0.15
C MET A 154 10.04 1.42 -1.29
N ASN A 155 10.25 0.40 -2.12
CA ASN A 155 9.81 0.43 -3.50
C ASN A 155 8.37 -0.08 -3.69
N VAL A 156 7.74 0.41 -4.75
CA VAL A 156 6.38 0.05 -5.16
C VAL A 156 6.22 -1.45 -5.36
N GLY A 157 7.23 -2.11 -5.95
CA GLY A 157 7.19 -3.55 -6.26
C GLY A 157 7.06 -4.46 -5.04
N ILE A 158 7.37 -3.96 -3.84
CA ILE A 158 7.14 -4.69 -2.58
C ILE A 158 5.86 -4.22 -1.89
N VAL A 159 5.67 -2.91 -1.73
CA VAL A 159 4.60 -2.34 -0.90
C VAL A 159 3.23 -2.54 -1.55
N TYR A 160 3.07 -2.22 -2.82
CA TYR A 160 1.77 -2.27 -3.49
C TYR A 160 1.17 -3.69 -3.57
N PRO A 161 1.92 -4.75 -3.98
CA PRO A 161 1.38 -6.11 -3.98
C PRO A 161 0.93 -6.60 -2.60
N LEU A 162 1.61 -6.18 -1.53
CA LEU A 162 1.20 -6.49 -0.16
C LEU A 162 -0.12 -5.81 0.19
N CYS A 163 -0.28 -4.53 -0.17
CA CYS A 163 -1.53 -3.81 0.03
C CYS A 163 -2.69 -4.47 -0.71
N VAL A 164 -2.53 -4.79 -1.98
CA VAL A 164 -3.56 -5.47 -2.78
C VAL A 164 -3.96 -6.81 -2.16
N PHE A 165 -2.99 -7.57 -1.67
CA PHE A 165 -3.26 -8.82 -0.96
C PHE A 165 -4.13 -8.56 0.28
N PHE A 166 -3.73 -7.65 1.16
CA PHE A 166 -4.46 -7.39 2.39
C PHE A 166 -5.85 -6.80 2.15
N CYS A 167 -6.02 -5.91 1.17
CA CYS A 167 -7.34 -5.41 0.79
C CYS A 167 -8.30 -6.54 0.38
N LYS A 168 -7.85 -7.47 -0.46
CA LYS A 168 -8.67 -8.64 -0.87
C LYS A 168 -9.05 -9.53 0.31
N VAL A 169 -8.12 -9.74 1.24
CA VAL A 169 -8.39 -10.55 2.44
C VAL A 169 -9.42 -9.85 3.34
N ILE A 170 -9.32 -8.54 3.49
CA ILE A 170 -10.26 -7.72 4.28
C ILE A 170 -11.64 -7.73 3.63
N GLU A 171 -11.73 -7.48 2.33
CA GLU A 171 -12.99 -7.56 1.59
C GLU A 171 -13.71 -8.91 1.79
N GLY A 172 -12.95 -10.00 1.82
CA GLY A 172 -13.49 -11.35 2.09
C GLY A 172 -13.97 -11.56 3.53
N LEU A 173 -13.53 -10.72 4.49
CA LEU A 173 -13.92 -10.82 5.89
C LEU A 173 -15.14 -9.94 6.24
N TYR A 174 -15.38 -8.85 5.53
CA TYR A 174 -16.49 -7.94 5.82
C TYR A 174 -17.85 -8.65 5.98
N PRO A 175 -18.27 -9.54 5.07
CA PRO A 175 -19.54 -10.25 5.21
C PRO A 175 -19.65 -11.05 6.51
N SER A 176 -18.57 -11.75 6.90
CA SER A 176 -18.54 -12.58 8.12
C SER A 176 -18.58 -11.75 9.41
N ILE A 177 -18.00 -10.54 9.37
CA ILE A 177 -18.01 -9.62 10.52
C ILE A 177 -19.35 -8.93 10.63
N GLU A 178 -19.95 -8.53 9.52
CA GLU A 178 -21.29 -7.94 9.49
C GLU A 178 -22.33 -8.93 10.05
N ASP A 179 -22.29 -10.18 9.62
CA ASP A 179 -23.13 -11.26 10.15
C ASP A 179 -22.90 -11.48 11.66
N TYR A 180 -21.66 -11.49 12.11
CA TYR A 180 -21.34 -11.62 13.52
C TYR A 180 -21.89 -10.46 14.35
N LEU A 181 -21.70 -9.22 13.92
CA LEU A 181 -22.21 -8.03 14.61
C LEU A 181 -23.74 -8.00 14.66
N VAL A 182 -24.40 -8.36 13.56
CA VAL A 182 -25.87 -8.46 13.50
C VAL A 182 -26.38 -9.51 14.50
N ASN A 183 -25.73 -10.66 14.61
CA ASN A 183 -26.11 -11.71 15.57
C ASN A 183 -25.90 -11.25 17.01
N GLN A 184 -24.75 -10.62 17.34
CA GLN A 184 -24.49 -10.07 18.67
C GLN A 184 -25.51 -8.98 19.05
N MET A 185 -25.92 -8.14 18.12
CA MET A 185 -26.96 -7.13 18.37
C MET A 185 -28.35 -7.75 18.61
N LYS A 186 -28.68 -8.86 17.96
CA LYS A 186 -29.94 -9.59 18.21
C LYS A 186 -29.90 -10.23 19.60
N GLU A 187 -28.84 -10.93 19.96
CA GLU A 187 -28.71 -11.52 21.31
C GLU A 187 -28.78 -10.48 22.41
N ALA A 188 -28.10 -9.34 22.25
CA ALA A 188 -28.17 -8.24 23.22
C ALA A 188 -29.59 -7.66 23.36
N ARG A 189 -30.35 -7.52 22.28
CA ARG A 189 -31.74 -7.06 22.30
C ARG A 189 -32.67 -8.04 23.03
N GLU A 190 -32.51 -9.33 22.79
CA GLU A 190 -33.28 -10.38 23.45
C GLU A 190 -33.01 -10.41 24.96
N LEU A 191 -31.76 -10.24 25.39
CA LEU A 191 -31.40 -10.15 26.81
C LEU A 191 -32.07 -8.93 27.50
N ILE A 192 -32.02 -7.75 26.86
CA ILE A 192 -32.64 -6.53 27.39
C ILE A 192 -34.16 -6.70 27.48
N GLN A 193 -34.77 -7.32 26.48
CA GLN A 193 -36.22 -7.53 26.46
C GLN A 193 -36.69 -8.49 27.55
N ASN A 194 -35.90 -9.56 27.79
CA ASN A 194 -36.17 -10.51 28.87
C ASN A 194 -35.99 -9.89 30.27
N GLU A 195 -35.00 -9.02 30.47
CA GLU A 195 -34.84 -8.28 31.74
C GLU A 195 -35.98 -7.29 31.98
N LEU A 196 -36.48 -6.61 30.96
CA LEU A 196 -37.61 -5.70 31.07
C LEU A 196 -38.91 -6.43 31.39
N ASN A 197 -39.13 -7.60 30.80
CA ASN A 197 -40.30 -8.43 31.08
C ASN A 197 -40.30 -8.98 32.52
N ASN A 198 -39.11 -9.38 33.01
CA ASN A 198 -38.95 -9.90 34.37
C ASN A 198 -39.11 -8.81 35.49
N LYS A 199 -38.94 -7.53 35.16
CA LYS A 199 -39.15 -6.42 36.11
C LYS A 199 -40.58 -5.95 36.18
N ASN A 200 -41.43 -6.38 35.26
CA ASN A 200 -42.87 -5.99 35.20
C ASN A 200 -43.79 -7.11 35.70
N THR A 201 -43.24 -8.18 36.22
CA THR A 201 -43.94 -9.27 36.93
C THR A 201 -43.63 -9.22 38.41
#